data_aa10f7527c59f96fc110d7e573e2dae8
#
_entry.id   aa10f7527c59f96fc110d7e573e2dae8
#
_cell.length_a   1.000
_cell.length_b   1.000
_cell.length_c   1.000
_cell.angle_alpha   90.00
_cell.angle_beta   90.00
_cell.angle_gamma   90.00
#
_symmetry.space_group_name_H-M   'P 1'
#
loop_
_entity.id
_entity.type
_entity.pdbx_description
1 polymer ?
#
loop_
_entity_poly.entity_id
_entity_poly.type
_entity_poly.pdbx_seq_one_letter_code
_entity_poly.pdbx_strand_id
1 'polypeptide(L)'
;MGLEDERIAESFLASAVGGPHGSRRRARFHTLRVAAVRPLTEASIEVTFAIPEELRGEYDYLAGQHVALRTQLDGHEVRRSYSLCRPSTGSGAIDAGGGGDGPQTISVAIKRDLGGAFSTWAQTELKVGDQLDVMSPQGSFTSALADLDGRHVAGIAAGSGITPLMALAATVLARSETSRFTLVYTNRSTTDVMFVEELSELKDRYPTRLALHHVLSREQRTAPLLSGRLDEPRLRRILDELVFPETVDEWFLCGPFDLVQLCRDTLADMGVEASHVRYELFTTGDPAPQAGRPVVVREDAEVYRLEFSLDGQSSTVESPVDAHESILNAALRVRPDVPFACAGGVCGTCRARLIEGSVAMTENYALEPDELERGYVLTCQSHPQTDRVVVDYDV
;
A
#
# COMPACT_ATOMS: atom_id res chain seq x y z
N MET A 1 -24.00 -24.13 1.03
CA MET A 1 -22.90 -23.35 1.61
C MET A 1 -21.65 -24.23 1.50
N GLY A 2 -20.81 -24.05 0.50
CA GLY A 2 -19.61 -24.87 0.38
C GLY A 2 -18.95 -24.99 -1.00
N LEU A 3 -19.58 -24.65 -2.10
CA LEU A 3 -18.97 -24.79 -3.44
C LEU A 3 -18.86 -23.47 -4.23
N GLU A 4 -19.51 -22.41 -3.78
CA GLU A 4 -19.39 -21.07 -4.36
C GLU A 4 -18.24 -20.28 -3.71
N ASP A 5 -17.99 -20.49 -2.41
CA ASP A 5 -16.87 -19.86 -1.69
C ASP A 5 -15.50 -20.37 -2.16
N GLU A 6 -15.38 -21.66 -2.52
CA GLU A 6 -14.12 -22.20 -3.07
C GLU A 6 -13.82 -21.67 -4.49
N ARG A 7 -14.84 -21.42 -5.30
CA ARG A 7 -14.66 -20.84 -6.64
C ARG A 7 -14.24 -19.37 -6.60
N ILE A 8 -14.69 -18.65 -5.58
CA ILE A 8 -14.28 -17.25 -5.36
C ILE A 8 -12.82 -17.21 -4.92
N ALA A 9 -12.38 -18.09 -4.02
CA ALA A 9 -10.99 -18.20 -3.59
C ALA A 9 -10.03 -18.61 -4.74
N GLU A 10 -10.44 -19.53 -5.62
CA GLU A 10 -9.63 -19.92 -6.79
C GLU A 10 -9.58 -18.82 -7.87
N SER A 11 -10.62 -18.00 -8.02
CA SER A 11 -10.62 -16.84 -8.92
C SER A 11 -9.66 -15.73 -8.47
N PHE A 12 -9.35 -15.62 -7.16
CA PHE A 12 -8.40 -14.66 -6.60
C PHE A 12 -6.93 -14.99 -6.92
N LEU A 13 -6.61 -16.23 -7.28
CA LEU A 13 -5.25 -16.69 -7.52
C LEU A 13 -4.77 -16.53 -8.97
N ALA A 14 -5.61 -16.08 -9.89
CA ALA A 14 -5.34 -16.17 -11.31
C ALA A 14 -5.25 -14.83 -12.05
N SER A 15 -4.67 -13.77 -11.50
CA SER A 15 -4.43 -12.58 -12.32
C SER A 15 -3.44 -11.59 -11.73
N ALA A 16 -2.17 -11.71 -12.07
CA ALA A 16 -1.28 -10.56 -12.25
C ALA A 16 -0.10 -10.96 -13.14
N VAL A 17 -0.01 -10.38 -14.30
CA VAL A 17 1.16 -10.50 -15.20
C VAL A 17 2.15 -9.40 -14.81
N GLY A 18 3.36 -9.80 -14.42
CA GLY A 18 4.41 -8.90 -13.95
C GLY A 18 4.97 -7.98 -15.03
N GLY A 19 5.07 -6.68 -14.69
CA GLY A 19 5.98 -5.77 -15.35
C GLY A 19 7.45 -6.01 -14.93
N PRO A 20 8.46 -5.39 -15.56
CA PRO A 20 9.86 -5.61 -15.24
C PRO A 20 10.18 -5.15 -13.82
N HIS A 21 10.22 -6.08 -12.88
CA HIS A 21 10.60 -5.82 -11.49
C HIS A 21 12.11 -5.56 -11.42
N GLY A 22 12.49 -4.31 -11.20
CA GLY A 22 13.79 -4.03 -10.59
C GLY A 22 13.87 -4.80 -9.26
N SER A 23 15.05 -5.35 -8.92
CA SER A 23 15.26 -6.06 -7.66
C SER A 23 14.71 -5.22 -6.51
N ARG A 24 13.66 -5.70 -5.81
CA ARG A 24 13.11 -5.01 -4.64
C ARG A 24 14.23 -4.88 -3.61
N ARG A 25 14.57 -3.64 -3.26
CA ARG A 25 15.54 -3.36 -2.23
C ARG A 25 15.00 -3.83 -0.88
N ARG A 26 15.87 -4.36 -0.05
CA ARG A 26 15.51 -4.75 1.31
C ARG A 26 15.01 -3.54 2.11
N ALA A 27 13.89 -3.72 2.81
CA ALA A 27 13.32 -2.71 3.70
C ALA A 27 14.23 -2.46 4.92
N ARG A 28 14.63 -1.20 5.14
CA ARG A 28 15.41 -0.76 6.30
C ARG A 28 14.75 0.43 6.96
N PHE A 29 14.84 0.51 8.29
CA PHE A 29 14.37 1.66 9.04
C PHE A 29 15.52 2.62 9.31
N HIS A 30 15.29 3.91 9.05
CA HIS A 30 16.19 4.99 9.42
C HIS A 30 15.41 6.05 10.20
N THR A 31 16.05 6.63 11.20
CA THR A 31 15.46 7.74 11.97
C THR A 31 15.52 9.02 11.15
N LEU A 32 14.36 9.51 10.72
CA LEU A 32 14.22 10.73 9.93
C LEU A 32 13.58 11.86 10.74
N ARG A 33 14.00 13.08 10.46
CA ARG A 33 13.44 14.28 11.07
C ARG A 33 12.20 14.76 10.32
N VAL A 34 11.14 15.08 11.05
CA VAL A 34 9.95 15.75 10.52
C VAL A 34 10.32 17.17 10.10
N ALA A 35 10.23 17.44 8.80
CA ALA A 35 10.53 18.74 8.21
C ALA A 35 9.30 19.65 8.14
N ALA A 36 8.11 19.07 7.93
CA ALA A 36 6.85 19.81 7.92
C ALA A 36 5.68 18.93 8.38
N VAL A 37 4.68 19.56 8.98
CA VAL A 37 3.35 18.99 9.26
C VAL A 37 2.31 19.99 8.77
N ARG A 38 1.45 19.58 7.85
CA ARG A 38 0.47 20.45 7.21
C ARG A 38 -0.94 19.82 7.33
N PRO A 39 -1.95 20.54 7.84
CA PRO A 39 -3.33 20.10 7.79
C PRO A 39 -3.81 19.94 6.33
N LEU A 40 -4.51 18.85 6.03
CA LEU A 40 -5.20 18.62 4.76
C LEU A 40 -6.72 18.75 4.91
N THR A 41 -7.23 18.19 6.00
CA THR A 41 -8.65 18.29 6.42
C THR A 41 -8.68 18.34 7.95
N GLU A 42 -9.86 18.49 8.57
CA GLU A 42 -10.00 18.39 10.03
C GLU A 42 -9.47 17.05 10.59
N ALA A 43 -9.53 15.99 9.79
CA ALA A 43 -9.16 14.63 10.20
C ALA A 43 -7.93 14.09 9.48
N SER A 44 -7.13 14.91 8.80
CA SER A 44 -5.93 14.44 8.11
C SER A 44 -4.84 15.50 8.02
N ILE A 45 -3.58 15.02 8.10
CA ILE A 45 -2.37 15.82 7.98
C ILE A 45 -1.44 15.23 6.92
N GLU A 46 -0.63 16.06 6.31
CA GLU A 46 0.54 15.64 5.56
C GLU A 46 1.78 15.83 6.45
N VAL A 47 2.62 14.81 6.49
CA VAL A 47 3.89 14.80 7.21
C VAL A 47 5.02 14.65 6.21
N THR A 48 5.96 15.58 6.23
CA THR A 48 7.14 15.58 5.36
C THR A 48 8.39 15.28 6.19
N PHE A 49 9.18 14.33 5.72
CA PHE A 49 10.45 13.94 6.33
C PHE A 49 11.63 14.46 5.52
N ALA A 50 12.64 15.00 6.19
CA ALA A 50 13.92 15.36 5.58
C ALA A 50 14.78 14.11 5.40
N ILE A 51 15.33 13.91 4.21
CA ILE A 51 16.20 12.79 3.88
C ILE A 51 17.65 13.27 3.94
N PRO A 52 18.49 12.73 4.85
CA PRO A 52 19.93 12.95 4.84
C PRO A 52 20.56 12.60 3.49
N GLU A 53 21.60 13.32 3.10
CA GLU A 53 22.23 13.16 1.78
C GLU A 53 22.69 11.73 1.52
N GLU A 54 23.26 11.08 2.51
CA GLU A 54 23.74 9.70 2.45
C GLU A 54 22.62 8.65 2.28
N LEU A 55 21.37 9.02 2.61
CA LEU A 55 20.21 8.12 2.51
C LEU A 55 19.36 8.37 1.26
N ARG A 56 19.63 9.43 0.48
CA ARG A 56 18.77 9.78 -0.68
C ARG A 56 18.61 8.63 -1.66
N GLY A 57 19.66 7.85 -1.91
CA GLY A 57 19.59 6.68 -2.78
C GLY A 57 18.69 5.56 -2.22
N GLU A 58 18.57 5.42 -0.89
CA GLU A 58 17.66 4.43 -0.28
C GLU A 58 16.21 4.87 -0.29
N TYR A 59 15.96 6.18 -0.32
CA TYR A 59 14.63 6.77 -0.36
C TYR A 59 14.19 7.18 -1.77
N ASP A 60 14.95 6.80 -2.79
CA ASP A 60 14.45 6.88 -4.17
C ASP A 60 13.29 5.92 -4.38
N TYR A 61 12.17 6.41 -4.93
CA TYR A 61 10.92 5.65 -4.99
C TYR A 61 10.17 5.83 -6.29
N LEU A 62 9.29 4.89 -6.56
CA LEU A 62 8.29 4.97 -7.63
C LEU A 62 6.96 5.47 -7.05
N ALA A 63 6.23 6.28 -7.83
CA ALA A 63 4.89 6.71 -7.45
C ALA A 63 3.98 5.50 -7.20
N GLY A 64 3.25 5.54 -6.07
CA GLY A 64 2.43 4.44 -5.58
C GLY A 64 3.11 3.58 -4.51
N GLN A 65 4.41 3.72 -4.27
CA GLN A 65 5.08 3.04 -3.16
C GLN A 65 4.71 3.66 -1.79
N HIS A 66 4.94 2.88 -0.74
CA HIS A 66 4.67 3.27 0.64
C HIS A 66 5.92 3.13 1.53
N VAL A 67 5.86 3.73 2.71
CA VAL A 67 6.80 3.57 3.81
C VAL A 67 6.07 3.08 5.05
N ALA A 68 6.76 2.38 5.96
CA ALA A 68 6.25 2.14 7.30
C ALA A 68 6.85 3.19 8.25
N LEU A 69 6.01 3.76 9.09
CA LEU A 69 6.39 4.62 10.22
C LEU A 69 6.37 3.79 11.49
N ARG A 70 7.40 3.93 12.32
CA ARG A 70 7.55 3.22 13.59
C ARG A 70 7.85 4.22 14.71
N THR A 71 7.18 4.05 15.84
CA THR A 71 7.42 4.84 17.06
C THR A 71 7.00 4.06 18.31
N GLN A 72 7.30 4.59 19.48
CA GLN A 72 6.84 4.06 20.76
C GLN A 72 5.65 4.90 21.27
N LEU A 73 4.51 4.27 21.53
CA LEU A 73 3.34 4.88 22.15
C LEU A 73 2.96 4.08 23.40
N ASP A 74 2.87 4.74 24.53
CA ASP A 74 2.53 4.11 25.82
C ASP A 74 3.41 2.89 26.17
N GLY A 75 4.70 2.95 25.80
CA GLY A 75 5.65 1.86 26.03
C GLY A 75 5.54 0.68 25.05
N HIS A 76 4.72 0.79 24.03
CA HIS A 76 4.53 -0.22 22.99
C HIS A 76 5.01 0.29 21.63
N GLU A 77 5.75 -0.56 20.89
CA GLU A 77 6.11 -0.25 19.52
C GLU A 77 4.86 -0.30 18.61
N VAL A 78 4.67 0.75 17.84
CA VAL A 78 3.58 0.84 16.87
C VAL A 78 4.17 1.10 15.49
N ARG A 79 3.77 0.30 14.51
CA ARG A 79 4.15 0.45 13.08
C ARG A 79 2.89 0.65 12.25
N ARG A 80 2.95 1.57 11.27
CA ARG A 80 1.86 1.81 10.31
C ARG A 80 2.41 2.15 8.95
N SER A 81 1.81 1.57 7.91
CA SER A 81 2.15 1.85 6.51
C SER A 81 1.38 3.07 6.00
N TYR A 82 2.08 3.92 5.25
CA TYR A 82 1.50 5.08 4.57
C TYR A 82 2.08 5.22 3.18
N SER A 83 1.22 5.35 2.18
CA SER A 83 1.65 5.57 0.79
C SER A 83 2.30 6.94 0.65
N LEU A 84 3.37 7.02 -0.15
CA LEU A 84 4.02 8.26 -0.52
C LEU A 84 3.06 9.07 -1.41
N CYS A 85 2.84 10.34 -1.06
CA CYS A 85 1.77 11.14 -1.67
C CYS A 85 2.27 12.25 -2.60
N ARG A 86 3.59 12.37 -2.80
CA ARG A 86 4.19 13.31 -3.73
C ARG A 86 4.76 12.60 -4.97
N PRO A 87 4.92 13.29 -6.11
CA PRO A 87 5.50 12.68 -7.29
C PRO A 87 6.91 12.17 -7.00
N SER A 88 7.29 11.05 -7.62
CA SER A 88 8.64 10.50 -7.49
C SER A 88 9.65 11.37 -8.26
N THR A 89 10.82 11.59 -7.63
CA THR A 89 11.93 12.37 -8.20
C THR A 89 13.13 11.49 -8.61
N GLY A 90 13.01 10.16 -8.50
CA GLY A 90 14.06 9.20 -8.74
C GLY A 90 14.47 9.01 -10.20
N SER A 91 15.44 8.14 -10.46
CA SER A 91 16.05 7.87 -11.79
C SER A 91 15.07 7.45 -12.90
N GLY A 92 13.81 7.28 -12.55
CA GLY A 92 12.65 7.20 -13.44
C GLY A 92 11.82 8.49 -13.46
N ALA A 93 12.21 9.56 -12.78
CA ALA A 93 11.47 10.81 -12.69
C ALA A 93 12.07 11.88 -13.59
N ILE A 94 11.21 12.76 -14.10
CA ILE A 94 11.60 13.91 -14.90
C ILE A 94 12.26 14.94 -13.99
N ASP A 95 13.42 15.42 -14.42
CA ASP A 95 14.08 16.61 -13.88
C ASP A 95 13.11 17.77 -13.69
N ALA A 96 12.73 18.03 -12.45
CA ALA A 96 12.41 19.38 -12.01
C ALA A 96 13.73 20.04 -11.52
N GLY A 97 14.73 20.08 -12.40
CA GLY A 97 15.90 20.97 -12.25
C GLY A 97 16.88 20.63 -11.12
N GLY A 98 17.01 19.36 -10.70
CA GLY A 98 17.96 18.97 -9.65
C GLY A 98 18.69 17.69 -10.02
N GLY A 99 20.00 17.74 -10.05
CA GLY A 99 20.86 16.61 -10.43
C GLY A 99 20.70 15.39 -9.51
N GLY A 100 20.64 14.31 -10.13
CA GLY A 100 20.64 12.88 -9.89
C GLY A 100 20.87 12.20 -8.53
N ASP A 101 20.69 12.82 -7.35
CA ASP A 101 21.06 12.22 -6.06
C ASP A 101 19.86 11.77 -5.18
N GLY A 102 18.67 11.53 -5.76
CA GLY A 102 17.47 11.11 -5.01
C GLY A 102 16.73 12.25 -4.30
N PRO A 103 15.58 11.97 -3.64
CA PRO A 103 14.75 13.01 -3.05
C PRO A 103 15.38 13.63 -1.80
N GLN A 104 15.21 14.95 -1.62
CA GLN A 104 15.57 15.64 -0.38
C GLN A 104 14.54 15.45 0.72
N THR A 105 13.30 15.17 0.35
CA THR A 105 12.18 14.94 1.26
C THR A 105 11.26 13.89 0.71
N ILE A 106 10.55 13.18 1.60
CA ILE A 106 9.40 12.35 1.28
C ILE A 106 8.20 12.78 2.12
N SER A 107 7.00 12.61 1.60
CA SER A 107 5.77 12.97 2.31
C SER A 107 4.77 11.84 2.29
N VAL A 108 4.08 11.68 3.43
CA VAL A 108 2.94 10.79 3.60
C VAL A 108 1.75 11.58 4.13
N ALA A 109 0.52 11.11 3.91
CA ALA A 109 -0.63 11.72 4.55
C ALA A 109 -1.31 10.72 5.49
N ILE A 110 -1.60 11.21 6.70
CA ILE A 110 -2.15 10.43 7.82
C ILE A 110 -3.56 10.93 8.07
N LYS A 111 -4.55 10.06 7.81
CA LYS A 111 -5.94 10.30 8.18
C LYS A 111 -6.22 9.63 9.52
N ARG A 112 -6.93 10.32 10.42
CA ARG A 112 -7.31 9.79 11.71
C ARG A 112 -8.34 8.69 11.56
N ASP A 113 -8.00 7.50 12.07
CA ASP A 113 -8.92 6.39 12.23
C ASP A 113 -9.56 6.45 13.62
N LEU A 114 -10.86 6.12 13.69
CA LEU A 114 -11.57 6.05 14.97
C LEU A 114 -10.97 4.92 15.82
N GLY A 115 -10.42 5.29 16.99
CA GLY A 115 -9.73 4.34 17.88
C GLY A 115 -8.30 4.00 17.47
N GLY A 116 -7.78 4.55 16.37
CA GLY A 116 -6.40 4.35 15.93
C GLY A 116 -5.39 5.14 16.79
N ALA A 117 -4.58 4.45 17.60
CA ALA A 117 -3.60 5.07 18.48
C ALA A 117 -2.59 5.93 17.70
N PHE A 118 -1.94 5.36 16.67
CA PHE A 118 -0.92 6.08 15.89
C PHE A 118 -1.49 7.30 15.16
N SER A 119 -2.61 7.14 14.45
CA SER A 119 -3.20 8.24 13.67
C SER A 119 -3.74 9.37 14.53
N THR A 120 -4.22 9.07 15.73
CA THR A 120 -4.63 10.07 16.71
C THR A 120 -3.42 10.82 17.25
N TRP A 121 -2.40 10.09 17.74
CA TRP A 121 -1.15 10.67 18.23
C TRP A 121 -0.49 11.57 17.17
N ALA A 122 -0.40 11.10 15.92
CA ALA A 122 0.23 11.87 14.85
C ALA A 122 -0.46 13.21 14.59
N GLN A 123 -1.79 13.30 14.77
CA GLN A 123 -2.52 14.54 14.58
C GLN A 123 -2.51 15.49 15.78
N THR A 124 -2.31 14.95 16.99
CA THR A 124 -2.38 15.76 18.21
C THR A 124 -1.02 16.16 18.77
N GLU A 125 0.01 15.36 18.49
CA GLU A 125 1.30 15.49 19.19
C GLU A 125 2.49 15.66 18.23
N LEU A 126 2.43 15.05 17.03
CA LEU A 126 3.54 15.09 16.07
C LEU A 126 3.76 16.51 15.56
N LYS A 127 5.02 16.98 15.61
CA LYS A 127 5.42 18.35 15.23
C LYS A 127 6.72 18.37 14.45
N VAL A 128 6.95 19.49 13.82
CA VAL A 128 8.23 19.77 13.12
C VAL A 128 9.39 19.65 14.09
N GLY A 129 10.42 18.93 13.68
CA GLY A 129 11.63 18.65 14.46
C GLY A 129 11.63 17.30 15.17
N ASP A 130 10.47 16.67 15.34
CA ASP A 130 10.38 15.30 15.89
C ASP A 130 11.11 14.30 14.98
N GLN A 131 11.46 13.16 15.55
CA GLN A 131 12.11 12.06 14.84
C GLN A 131 11.23 10.81 14.89
N LEU A 132 11.11 10.15 13.74
CA LEU A 132 10.47 8.85 13.61
C LEU A 132 11.37 7.89 12.86
N ASP A 133 11.23 6.62 13.15
CA ASP A 133 11.80 5.59 12.30
C ASP A 133 10.91 5.40 11.07
N VAL A 134 11.49 5.60 9.91
CA VAL A 134 10.83 5.52 8.61
C VAL A 134 11.50 4.43 7.80
N MET A 135 10.71 3.49 7.30
CA MET A 135 11.21 2.41 6.44
C MET A 135 11.54 2.95 5.04
N SER A 136 12.57 2.41 4.40
CA SER A 136 12.82 2.68 2.98
C SER A 136 11.61 2.27 2.12
N PRO A 137 11.32 2.97 1.00
CA PRO A 137 10.13 2.76 0.19
C PRO A 137 9.97 1.33 -0.32
N GLN A 138 8.76 0.79 -0.23
CA GLN A 138 8.38 -0.55 -0.66
C GLN A 138 7.04 -0.51 -1.41
N GLY A 139 6.66 -1.62 -2.00
CA GLY A 139 5.35 -1.82 -2.62
C GLY A 139 5.38 -1.94 -4.15
N SER A 140 4.34 -2.60 -4.68
CA SER A 140 4.15 -2.89 -6.10
C SER A 140 2.98 -2.13 -6.75
N PHE A 141 2.32 -1.24 -6.00
CA PHE A 141 1.23 -0.41 -6.52
C PHE A 141 1.77 0.71 -7.43
N THR A 142 2.58 0.34 -8.40
CA THR A 142 3.29 1.23 -9.33
C THR A 142 2.89 0.93 -10.76
N SER A 143 3.03 1.91 -11.67
CA SER A 143 2.74 1.67 -13.07
C SER A 143 3.72 0.66 -13.68
N ALA A 144 3.17 -0.29 -14.45
CA ALA A 144 3.92 -1.24 -15.25
C ALA A 144 4.24 -0.73 -16.66
N LEU A 145 3.67 0.41 -17.05
CA LEU A 145 3.87 0.98 -18.38
C LEU A 145 5.33 1.44 -18.52
N ALA A 146 6.04 0.85 -19.45
CA ALA A 146 7.42 1.21 -19.75
C ALA A 146 7.50 2.59 -20.43
N ASP A 147 6.47 2.94 -21.21
CA ASP A 147 6.30 4.21 -21.88
C ASP A 147 4.92 4.78 -21.56
N LEU A 148 4.89 6.02 -21.11
CA LEU A 148 3.67 6.74 -20.77
C LEU A 148 3.09 7.57 -21.92
N ASP A 149 3.83 7.73 -23.03
CA ASP A 149 3.38 8.58 -24.13
C ASP A 149 2.10 8.03 -24.79
N GLY A 150 1.11 8.89 -24.88
CA GLY A 150 -0.22 8.56 -25.38
C GLY A 150 -1.09 7.70 -24.47
N ARG A 151 -0.57 7.28 -23.31
CA ARG A 151 -1.29 6.38 -22.40
C ARG A 151 -2.37 7.09 -21.58
N HIS A 152 -3.42 6.34 -21.30
CA HIS A 152 -4.50 6.76 -20.42
C HIS A 152 -4.48 5.90 -19.16
N VAL A 153 -4.20 6.52 -18.03
CA VAL A 153 -4.23 5.90 -16.70
C VAL A 153 -5.48 6.36 -15.97
N ALA A 154 -6.17 5.44 -15.30
CA ALA A 154 -7.34 5.79 -14.50
C ALA A 154 -7.15 5.36 -13.04
N GLY A 155 -7.66 6.18 -12.12
CA GLY A 155 -7.65 5.92 -10.68
C GLY A 155 -9.04 6.04 -10.08
N ILE A 156 -9.38 5.11 -9.16
CA ILE A 156 -10.58 5.21 -8.31
C ILE A 156 -10.12 5.21 -6.86
N ALA A 157 -10.40 6.29 -6.14
CA ALA A 157 -9.99 6.49 -4.76
C ALA A 157 -11.16 6.72 -3.83
N ALA A 158 -11.03 6.29 -2.55
CA ALA A 158 -11.91 6.72 -1.47
C ALA A 158 -11.13 7.21 -0.26
N GLY A 159 -11.48 8.42 0.21
CA GLY A 159 -10.85 9.01 1.41
C GLY A 159 -9.33 9.04 1.33
N SER A 160 -8.64 8.38 2.27
CA SER A 160 -7.17 8.31 2.29
C SER A 160 -6.55 7.49 1.16
N GLY A 161 -7.33 6.68 0.42
CA GLY A 161 -6.85 6.00 -0.79
C GLY A 161 -6.40 6.93 -1.91
N ILE A 162 -6.62 8.24 -1.76
CA ILE A 162 -6.07 9.25 -2.67
C ILE A 162 -4.54 9.35 -2.59
N THR A 163 -3.91 8.95 -1.48
CA THR A 163 -2.47 9.21 -1.24
C THR A 163 -1.58 8.64 -2.33
N PRO A 164 -1.64 7.35 -2.70
CA PRO A 164 -0.83 6.84 -3.80
C PRO A 164 -1.27 7.37 -5.17
N LEU A 165 -2.58 7.63 -5.35
CA LEU A 165 -3.10 8.13 -6.63
C LEU A 165 -2.70 9.58 -6.90
N MET A 166 -2.52 10.39 -5.85
CA MET A 166 -1.99 11.75 -5.99
C MET A 166 -0.56 11.73 -6.54
N ALA A 167 0.29 10.86 -6.00
CA ALA A 167 1.64 10.67 -6.50
C ALA A 167 1.67 10.14 -7.94
N LEU A 168 0.83 9.15 -8.24
CA LEU A 168 0.71 8.56 -9.59
C LEU A 168 0.23 9.59 -10.60
N ALA A 169 -0.86 10.30 -10.32
CA ALA A 169 -1.41 11.30 -11.24
C ALA A 169 -0.40 12.40 -11.54
N ALA A 170 0.24 12.96 -10.51
CA ALA A 170 1.24 14.00 -10.68
C ALA A 170 2.47 13.49 -11.47
N THR A 171 2.90 12.24 -11.23
CA THR A 171 4.04 11.62 -11.93
C THR A 171 3.71 11.33 -13.40
N VAL A 172 2.57 10.69 -13.68
CA VAL A 172 2.14 10.35 -15.06
C VAL A 172 2.02 11.61 -15.91
N LEU A 173 1.33 12.64 -15.40
CA LEU A 173 1.12 13.88 -16.11
C LEU A 173 2.39 14.72 -16.33
N ALA A 174 3.36 14.61 -15.43
CA ALA A 174 4.64 15.29 -15.55
C ALA A 174 5.63 14.58 -16.46
N ARG A 175 5.59 13.23 -16.51
CA ARG A 175 6.58 12.42 -17.28
C ARG A 175 6.30 12.33 -18.76
N SER A 176 5.09 12.64 -19.20
CA SER A 176 4.71 12.60 -20.62
C SER A 176 3.87 13.83 -20.96
N GLU A 177 4.06 14.38 -22.14
CA GLU A 177 3.24 15.51 -22.64
C GLU A 177 1.91 15.04 -23.23
N THR A 178 1.76 13.76 -23.51
CA THR A 178 0.60 13.18 -24.19
C THR A 178 -0.23 12.23 -23.34
N SER A 179 0.30 11.79 -22.19
CA SER A 179 -0.44 10.95 -21.25
C SER A 179 -1.65 11.66 -20.66
N ARG A 180 -2.68 10.89 -20.34
CA ARG A 180 -3.90 11.35 -19.67
C ARG A 180 -4.10 10.61 -18.35
N PHE A 181 -4.72 11.28 -17.40
CA PHE A 181 -5.11 10.67 -16.12
C PHE A 181 -6.58 11.00 -15.83
N THR A 182 -7.38 9.97 -15.53
CA THR A 182 -8.76 10.16 -15.05
C THR A 182 -8.86 9.70 -13.60
N LEU A 183 -9.30 10.57 -12.71
CA LEU A 183 -9.46 10.29 -11.29
C LEU A 183 -10.93 10.37 -10.89
N VAL A 184 -11.49 9.25 -10.40
CA VAL A 184 -12.78 9.21 -9.70
C VAL A 184 -12.49 9.15 -8.21
N TYR A 185 -12.81 10.22 -7.48
CA TYR A 185 -12.46 10.35 -6.07
C TYR A 185 -13.72 10.51 -5.21
N THR A 186 -14.01 9.48 -4.41
CA THR A 186 -15.20 9.46 -3.56
C THR A 186 -14.88 9.84 -2.11
N ASN A 187 -15.72 10.70 -1.55
CA ASN A 187 -15.66 11.19 -0.16
C ASN A 187 -17.06 11.33 0.43
N ARG A 188 -17.15 11.67 1.71
CA ARG A 188 -18.44 11.98 2.35
C ARG A 188 -18.92 13.35 1.93
N SER A 189 -18.07 14.36 2.07
CA SER A 189 -18.32 15.76 1.81
C SER A 189 -17.10 16.44 1.21
N THR A 190 -17.24 17.65 0.72
CA THR A 190 -16.13 18.47 0.19
C THR A 190 -15.05 18.72 1.26
N THR A 191 -15.42 18.87 2.52
CA THR A 191 -14.49 19.09 3.63
C THR A 191 -13.66 17.85 4.00
N ASP A 192 -14.08 16.66 3.52
CA ASP A 192 -13.33 15.39 3.68
C ASP A 192 -12.33 15.14 2.55
N VAL A 193 -12.31 15.98 1.51
CA VAL A 193 -11.43 15.81 0.34
C VAL A 193 -10.00 16.19 0.71
N MET A 194 -9.13 15.18 0.84
CA MET A 194 -7.70 15.41 1.01
C MET A 194 -7.08 15.91 -0.30
N PHE A 195 -6.07 16.78 -0.21
CA PHE A 195 -5.36 17.36 -1.36
C PHE A 195 -6.23 18.14 -2.33
N VAL A 196 -7.31 18.80 -1.85
CA VAL A 196 -8.24 19.54 -2.72
C VAL A 196 -7.53 20.65 -3.47
N GLU A 197 -6.60 21.36 -2.84
CA GLU A 197 -5.82 22.44 -3.44
C GLU A 197 -4.87 21.90 -4.50
N GLU A 198 -4.09 20.87 -4.17
CA GLU A 198 -3.14 20.25 -5.10
C GLU A 198 -3.82 19.60 -6.31
N LEU A 199 -4.98 18.97 -6.10
CA LEU A 199 -5.79 18.43 -7.21
C LEU A 199 -6.30 19.54 -8.13
N SER A 200 -6.68 20.69 -7.56
CA SER A 200 -7.09 21.87 -8.33
C SER A 200 -5.92 22.45 -9.11
N GLU A 201 -4.76 22.63 -8.47
CA GLU A 201 -3.53 23.10 -9.13
C GLU A 201 -3.08 22.14 -10.25
N LEU A 202 -3.19 20.83 -10.01
CA LEU A 202 -2.86 19.81 -11.00
C LEU A 202 -3.84 19.90 -12.20
N LYS A 203 -5.13 20.12 -11.93
CA LYS A 203 -6.15 20.32 -12.97
C LYS A 203 -5.88 21.59 -13.77
N ASP A 204 -5.51 22.67 -13.12
CA ASP A 204 -5.18 23.94 -13.81
C ASP A 204 -3.92 23.80 -14.67
N ARG A 205 -2.92 23.04 -14.21
CA ARG A 205 -1.69 22.77 -14.97
C ARG A 205 -1.93 21.85 -16.17
N TYR A 206 -2.85 20.88 -16.06
CA TYR A 206 -3.13 19.87 -17.08
C TYR A 206 -4.62 19.82 -17.45
N PRO A 207 -5.22 20.95 -17.94
CA PRO A 207 -6.67 21.08 -18.07
C PRO A 207 -7.32 20.08 -19.04
N THR A 208 -6.59 19.65 -20.07
CA THR A 208 -7.08 18.70 -21.08
C THR A 208 -6.63 17.25 -20.82
N ARG A 209 -5.66 17.04 -19.94
CA ARG A 209 -5.05 15.72 -19.69
C ARG A 209 -5.45 15.11 -18.34
N LEU A 210 -5.92 15.91 -17.39
CA LEU A 210 -6.49 15.43 -16.13
C LEU A 210 -8.01 15.56 -16.18
N ALA A 211 -8.73 14.44 -16.06
CA ALA A 211 -10.14 14.42 -15.72
C ALA A 211 -10.30 14.12 -14.22
N LEU A 212 -11.06 14.96 -13.51
CA LEU A 212 -11.25 14.85 -12.06
C LEU A 212 -12.73 14.82 -11.71
N HIS A 213 -13.21 13.70 -11.18
CA HIS A 213 -14.60 13.46 -10.83
C HIS A 213 -14.75 13.21 -9.33
N HIS A 214 -15.23 14.19 -8.58
CA HIS A 214 -15.54 14.06 -7.16
C HIS A 214 -16.94 13.48 -6.98
N VAL A 215 -17.05 12.32 -6.33
CA VAL A 215 -18.32 11.71 -5.94
C VAL A 215 -18.51 11.93 -4.43
N LEU A 216 -19.57 12.65 -4.04
CA LEU A 216 -19.82 13.01 -2.65
C LEU A 216 -21.05 12.31 -2.10
N SER A 217 -20.85 11.46 -1.06
CA SER A 217 -21.92 10.59 -0.58
C SER A 217 -22.92 11.30 0.36
N ARG A 218 -22.55 12.45 0.93
CA ARG A 218 -23.38 13.23 1.88
C ARG A 218 -23.66 14.65 1.40
N GLU A 219 -23.26 14.98 0.17
CA GLU A 219 -23.55 16.26 -0.46
C GLU A 219 -24.24 16.07 -1.81
N GLN A 220 -25.18 16.94 -2.11
CA GLN A 220 -25.86 16.95 -3.40
C GLN A 220 -25.08 17.83 -4.38
N ARG A 221 -24.68 17.24 -5.50
CA ARG A 221 -23.97 17.92 -6.60
C ARG A 221 -24.97 18.33 -7.68
N THR A 222 -24.57 19.29 -8.50
CA THR A 222 -25.36 19.67 -9.69
C THR A 222 -25.56 18.49 -10.66
N ALA A 223 -24.54 17.61 -10.76
CA ALA A 223 -24.64 16.36 -11.49
C ALA A 223 -25.10 15.23 -10.54
N PRO A 224 -26.34 14.71 -10.66
CA PRO A 224 -26.84 13.66 -9.75
C PRO A 224 -26.00 12.37 -9.76
N LEU A 225 -25.34 12.07 -10.89
CA LEU A 225 -24.44 10.92 -11.03
C LEU A 225 -23.29 10.96 -10.03
N LEU A 226 -22.81 12.16 -9.68
CA LEU A 226 -21.70 12.39 -8.75
C LEU A 226 -22.17 12.63 -7.30
N SER A 227 -23.43 12.31 -6.98
CA SER A 227 -24.03 12.46 -5.64
C SER A 227 -24.46 11.12 -5.08
N GLY A 228 -24.17 10.88 -3.79
CA GLY A 228 -24.54 9.65 -3.08
C GLY A 228 -23.41 8.63 -3.02
N ARG A 229 -23.67 7.52 -2.31
CA ARG A 229 -22.70 6.42 -2.19
C ARG A 229 -22.46 5.75 -3.53
N LEU A 230 -21.23 5.39 -3.81
CA LEU A 230 -20.86 4.65 -5.01
C LEU A 230 -21.34 3.20 -4.83
N ASP A 231 -22.32 2.81 -5.66
CA ASP A 231 -22.85 1.47 -5.83
C ASP A 231 -22.57 0.99 -7.27
N GLU A 232 -22.81 -0.27 -7.57
CA GLU A 232 -22.52 -0.85 -8.88
C GLU A 232 -23.24 -0.11 -10.04
N PRO A 233 -24.56 0.19 -10.00
CA PRO A 233 -25.22 0.90 -11.10
C PRO A 233 -24.64 2.29 -11.34
N ARG A 234 -24.28 3.00 -10.28
CA ARG A 234 -23.67 4.34 -10.38
C ARG A 234 -22.24 4.25 -10.90
N LEU A 235 -21.47 3.27 -10.41
CA LEU A 235 -20.11 3.05 -10.89
C LEU A 235 -20.09 2.75 -12.37
N ARG A 236 -20.94 1.82 -12.86
CA ARG A 236 -21.06 1.53 -14.30
C ARG A 236 -21.36 2.77 -15.11
N ARG A 237 -22.32 3.59 -14.69
CA ARG A 237 -22.63 4.82 -15.38
C ARG A 237 -21.48 5.82 -15.37
N ILE A 238 -20.74 5.96 -14.27
CA ILE A 238 -19.54 6.82 -14.22
C ILE A 238 -18.48 6.31 -15.19
N LEU A 239 -18.27 5.01 -15.24
CA LEU A 239 -17.32 4.38 -16.15
C LEU A 239 -17.72 4.59 -17.61
N ASP A 240 -18.98 4.35 -17.96
CA ASP A 240 -19.49 4.50 -19.34
C ASP A 240 -19.57 5.95 -19.81
N GLU A 241 -20.01 6.88 -18.93
CA GLU A 241 -20.31 8.26 -19.32
C GLU A 241 -19.11 9.21 -19.15
N LEU A 242 -18.14 8.89 -18.25
CA LEU A 242 -17.09 9.83 -17.86
C LEU A 242 -15.66 9.30 -18.00
N VAL A 243 -15.45 7.99 -17.97
CA VAL A 243 -14.09 7.40 -17.97
C VAL A 243 -13.76 6.71 -19.29
N PHE A 244 -14.72 5.96 -19.85
CA PHE A 244 -14.57 5.19 -21.09
C PHE A 244 -13.52 4.08 -20.93
N PRO A 245 -13.85 2.95 -20.26
CA PRO A 245 -12.91 1.89 -19.87
C PRO A 245 -12.06 1.36 -21.02
N GLU A 246 -12.61 1.28 -22.22
CA GLU A 246 -11.92 0.83 -23.43
C GLU A 246 -10.74 1.72 -23.86
N THR A 247 -10.64 2.92 -23.30
CA THR A 247 -9.55 3.87 -23.58
C THR A 247 -8.46 3.84 -22.52
N VAL A 248 -8.64 3.08 -21.43
CA VAL A 248 -7.75 3.06 -20.27
C VAL A 248 -6.75 1.92 -20.39
N ASP A 249 -5.48 2.26 -20.36
CA ASP A 249 -4.37 1.30 -20.43
C ASP A 249 -4.06 0.65 -19.07
N GLU A 250 -4.24 1.38 -17.97
CA GLU A 250 -3.93 0.87 -16.62
C GLU A 250 -4.83 1.53 -15.56
N TRP A 251 -5.33 0.70 -14.63
CA TRP A 251 -6.23 1.08 -13.56
C TRP A 251 -5.56 0.97 -12.20
N PHE A 252 -5.84 1.96 -11.32
CA PHE A 252 -5.37 1.99 -9.95
C PHE A 252 -6.55 2.18 -8.99
N LEU A 253 -6.76 1.21 -8.10
CA LEU A 253 -7.87 1.22 -7.15
C LEU A 253 -7.33 1.30 -5.73
N CYS A 254 -7.74 2.30 -4.94
CA CYS A 254 -7.31 2.41 -3.54
C CYS A 254 -8.40 2.98 -2.64
N GLY A 255 -8.69 2.28 -1.55
CA GLY A 255 -9.73 2.66 -0.61
C GLY A 255 -10.17 1.52 0.31
N PRO A 256 -11.35 1.62 0.93
CA PRO A 256 -11.93 0.54 1.71
C PRO A 256 -12.14 -0.73 0.88
N PHE A 257 -12.03 -1.88 1.53
CA PHE A 257 -12.16 -3.20 0.90
C PHE A 257 -13.39 -3.32 0.01
N ASP A 258 -14.58 -3.01 0.53
CA ASP A 258 -15.84 -3.11 -0.23
C ASP A 258 -15.83 -2.29 -1.53
N LEU A 259 -15.19 -1.10 -1.52
CA LEU A 259 -15.10 -0.28 -2.72
C LEU A 259 -14.14 -0.88 -3.74
N VAL A 260 -12.97 -1.32 -3.30
CA VAL A 260 -11.99 -1.93 -4.19
C VAL A 260 -12.57 -3.18 -4.83
N GLN A 261 -13.26 -4.02 -4.04
CA GLN A 261 -13.94 -5.21 -4.56
C GLN A 261 -15.02 -4.84 -5.58
N LEU A 262 -15.91 -3.90 -5.25
CA LEU A 262 -16.92 -3.40 -6.16
C LEU A 262 -16.32 -2.91 -7.50
N CYS A 263 -15.22 -2.15 -7.44
CA CYS A 263 -14.57 -1.65 -8.64
C CYS A 263 -13.96 -2.77 -9.48
N ARG A 264 -13.30 -3.73 -8.86
CA ARG A 264 -12.69 -4.88 -9.55
C ARG A 264 -13.74 -5.73 -10.26
N ASP A 265 -14.81 -6.08 -9.56
CA ASP A 265 -15.90 -6.89 -10.10
C ASP A 265 -16.57 -6.16 -11.28
N THR A 266 -16.88 -4.87 -11.11
CA THR A 266 -17.50 -4.06 -12.15
C THR A 266 -16.60 -3.93 -13.39
N LEU A 267 -15.29 -3.69 -13.22
CA LEU A 267 -14.34 -3.59 -14.34
C LEU A 267 -14.19 -4.94 -15.06
N ALA A 268 -14.12 -6.04 -14.33
CA ALA A 268 -14.09 -7.39 -14.91
C ALA A 268 -15.35 -7.70 -15.73
N ASP A 269 -16.53 -7.37 -15.20
CA ASP A 269 -17.81 -7.52 -15.91
C ASP A 269 -17.92 -6.64 -17.16
N MET A 270 -17.18 -5.52 -17.19
CA MET A 270 -17.08 -4.64 -18.37
C MET A 270 -15.98 -5.07 -19.34
N GLY A 271 -15.30 -6.21 -19.09
CA GLY A 271 -14.31 -6.80 -19.98
C GLY A 271 -12.89 -6.23 -19.80
N VAL A 272 -12.60 -5.52 -18.70
CA VAL A 272 -11.25 -5.07 -18.39
C VAL A 272 -10.43 -6.25 -17.88
N GLU A 273 -9.30 -6.52 -18.51
CA GLU A 273 -8.40 -7.60 -18.10
C GLU A 273 -7.78 -7.31 -16.73
N ALA A 274 -7.73 -8.31 -15.86
CA ALA A 274 -7.21 -8.18 -14.50
C ALA A 274 -5.73 -7.72 -14.46
N SER A 275 -4.94 -8.06 -15.48
CA SER A 275 -3.55 -7.62 -15.65
C SER A 275 -3.39 -6.10 -15.77
N HIS A 276 -4.45 -5.40 -16.18
CA HIS A 276 -4.47 -3.94 -16.28
C HIS A 276 -4.99 -3.26 -15.00
N VAL A 277 -5.39 -4.04 -13.99
CA VAL A 277 -5.97 -3.50 -12.75
C VAL A 277 -5.05 -3.74 -11.57
N ARG A 278 -4.57 -2.65 -10.98
CA ARG A 278 -3.77 -2.67 -9.75
C ARG A 278 -4.60 -2.13 -8.60
N TYR A 279 -4.44 -2.73 -7.43
CA TYR A 279 -5.17 -2.26 -6.26
C TYR A 279 -4.29 -2.30 -5.01
N GLU A 280 -4.56 -1.38 -4.09
CA GLU A 280 -3.95 -1.33 -2.77
C GLU A 280 -5.03 -1.23 -1.70
N LEU A 281 -4.95 -2.08 -0.68
CA LEU A 281 -5.83 -2.05 0.48
C LEU A 281 -5.07 -1.45 1.66
N PHE A 282 -5.72 -0.60 2.44
CA PHE A 282 -5.10 -0.07 3.67
C PHE A 282 -5.46 -0.91 4.89
N THR A 283 -6.64 -1.53 4.87
CA THR A 283 -7.10 -2.45 5.91
C THR A 283 -8.00 -3.51 5.27
N THR A 284 -8.04 -4.69 5.87
CA THR A 284 -8.96 -5.78 5.48
C THR A 284 -10.33 -5.65 6.14
N GLY A 285 -10.54 -4.61 6.97
CA GLY A 285 -11.77 -4.43 7.77
C GLY A 285 -11.68 -5.05 9.17
N ASP A 286 -10.83 -6.03 9.37
CA ASP A 286 -10.54 -6.60 10.69
C ASP A 286 -9.39 -5.88 11.38
N PRO A 287 -9.39 -5.80 12.73
CA PRO A 287 -8.26 -5.24 13.46
C PRO A 287 -7.02 -6.08 13.19
N ALA A 288 -5.92 -5.43 12.76
CA ALA A 288 -4.66 -6.11 12.52
C ALA A 288 -4.26 -6.96 13.73
N PRO A 289 -3.87 -8.24 13.54
CA PRO A 289 -3.36 -9.07 14.61
C PRO A 289 -2.21 -8.34 15.31
N GLN A 290 -2.21 -8.35 16.65
CA GLN A 290 -1.09 -7.78 17.40
C GLN A 290 0.15 -8.64 17.16
N ALA A 291 1.10 -8.13 16.38
CA ALA A 291 2.38 -8.78 16.17
C ALA A 291 3.17 -8.81 17.49
N GLY A 292 3.89 -9.93 17.74
CA GLY A 292 4.76 -10.06 18.90
C GLY A 292 4.04 -10.47 20.20
N ARG A 293 2.90 -11.16 20.15
CA ARG A 293 2.27 -11.73 21.35
C ARG A 293 3.23 -12.71 22.04
N PRO A 294 3.37 -12.64 23.38
CA PRO A 294 4.15 -13.64 24.12
C PRO A 294 3.50 -15.03 23.96
N VAL A 295 4.29 -16.01 23.56
CA VAL A 295 3.88 -17.40 23.50
C VAL A 295 4.74 -18.18 24.50
N VAL A 296 4.10 -18.97 25.35
CA VAL A 296 4.80 -19.81 26.34
C VAL A 296 5.03 -21.17 25.70
N VAL A 297 6.29 -21.50 25.44
CA VAL A 297 6.69 -22.85 24.98
C VAL A 297 6.82 -23.74 26.21
N ARG A 298 6.01 -24.80 26.31
CA ARG A 298 6.11 -25.80 27.37
C ARG A 298 7.11 -26.87 26.95
N GLU A 299 7.81 -27.47 27.92
CA GLU A 299 8.84 -28.51 27.64
C GLU A 299 8.28 -29.75 26.93
N ASP A 300 6.99 -30.05 27.08
CA ASP A 300 6.30 -31.22 26.52
C ASP A 300 5.39 -30.84 25.29
N ALA A 301 5.46 -29.62 24.83
CA ALA A 301 4.64 -29.19 23.70
C ALA A 301 5.21 -29.74 22.37
N GLU A 302 4.31 -30.16 21.49
CA GLU A 302 4.65 -30.38 20.10
C GLU A 302 4.94 -29.00 19.44
N VAL A 303 6.08 -28.88 18.75
CA VAL A 303 6.56 -27.61 18.22
C VAL A 303 6.95 -27.71 16.76
N TYR A 304 6.67 -26.66 16.02
CA TYR A 304 7.30 -26.39 14.75
C TYR A 304 8.67 -25.73 14.98
N ARG A 305 9.67 -26.15 14.23
CA ARG A 305 10.98 -25.51 14.20
C ARG A 305 11.07 -24.54 13.04
N LEU A 306 11.13 -23.26 13.35
CA LEU A 306 11.24 -22.18 12.38
C LEU A 306 12.69 -21.68 12.33
N GLU A 307 13.27 -21.72 11.15
CA GLU A 307 14.59 -21.17 10.87
C GLU A 307 14.43 -20.01 9.87
N PHE A 308 15.12 -18.91 10.09
CA PHE A 308 15.05 -17.78 9.16
C PHE A 308 16.38 -17.04 9.06
N SER A 309 16.66 -16.53 7.86
CA SER A 309 17.81 -15.66 7.56
C SER A 309 17.37 -14.21 7.52
N LEU A 310 18.14 -13.37 8.21
CA LEU A 310 17.97 -11.93 8.22
C LEU A 310 19.34 -11.27 8.44
N ASP A 311 19.76 -10.34 7.51
CA ASP A 311 21.08 -9.71 7.52
C ASP A 311 22.24 -10.72 7.40
N GLY A 312 22.05 -11.79 6.63
CA GLY A 312 23.03 -12.86 6.51
C GLY A 312 23.22 -13.68 7.80
N GLN A 313 22.38 -13.47 8.81
CA GLN A 313 22.40 -14.22 10.06
C GLN A 313 21.18 -15.15 10.14
N SER A 314 21.44 -16.42 10.46
CA SER A 314 20.37 -17.39 10.69
C SER A 314 19.94 -17.36 12.15
N SER A 315 18.65 -17.46 12.37
CA SER A 315 18.02 -17.57 13.68
C SER A 315 17.05 -18.74 13.69
N THR A 316 16.87 -19.35 14.86
CA THR A 316 15.93 -20.46 15.05
C THR A 316 14.99 -20.13 16.20
N VAL A 317 13.71 -20.47 16.05
CA VAL A 317 12.71 -20.34 17.09
C VAL A 317 11.75 -21.53 17.05
N GLU A 318 11.34 -22.01 18.20
CA GLU A 318 10.29 -23.04 18.33
C GLU A 318 8.93 -22.37 18.51
N SER A 319 7.93 -22.86 17.77
CA SER A 319 6.56 -22.38 17.80
C SER A 319 5.63 -23.54 18.17
N PRO A 320 4.94 -23.48 19.33
CA PRO A 320 4.00 -24.53 19.71
C PRO A 320 2.89 -24.68 18.67
N VAL A 321 2.57 -25.92 18.32
CA VAL A 321 1.53 -26.25 17.33
C VAL A 321 0.17 -25.66 17.73
N ASP A 322 -0.16 -25.76 19.02
CA ASP A 322 -1.42 -25.27 19.59
C ASP A 322 -1.52 -23.73 19.67
N ALA A 323 -0.40 -23.03 19.55
CA ALA A 323 -0.38 -21.57 19.57
C ALA A 323 -0.89 -20.95 18.24
N HIS A 324 -0.88 -21.71 17.15
CA HIS A 324 -1.29 -21.25 15.82
C HIS A 324 -0.69 -19.89 15.45
N GLU A 325 0.55 -19.64 15.88
CA GLU A 325 1.19 -18.35 15.59
C GLU A 325 1.73 -18.30 14.15
N SER A 326 1.77 -17.09 13.60
CA SER A 326 2.39 -16.85 12.30
C SER A 326 3.91 -16.90 12.40
N ILE A 327 4.59 -17.16 11.27
CA ILE A 327 6.07 -17.13 11.19
C ILE A 327 6.60 -15.78 11.68
N LEU A 328 5.95 -14.66 11.31
CA LEU A 328 6.34 -13.33 11.78
C LEU A 328 6.32 -13.24 13.31
N ASN A 329 5.24 -13.70 13.96
CA ASN A 329 5.11 -13.62 15.41
C ASN A 329 6.20 -14.44 16.12
N ALA A 330 6.48 -15.63 15.63
CA ALA A 330 7.54 -16.46 16.15
C ALA A 330 8.93 -15.80 15.97
N ALA A 331 9.20 -15.28 14.78
CA ALA A 331 10.47 -14.61 14.47
C ALA A 331 10.71 -13.37 15.35
N LEU A 332 9.68 -12.57 15.60
CA LEU A 332 9.76 -11.36 16.45
C LEU A 332 10.11 -11.68 17.93
N ARG A 333 9.90 -12.90 18.42
CA ARG A 333 10.31 -13.29 19.78
C ARG A 333 11.84 -13.34 19.94
N VAL A 334 12.57 -13.56 18.85
CA VAL A 334 14.04 -13.71 18.87
C VAL A 334 14.76 -12.60 18.08
N ARG A 335 14.06 -11.97 17.11
CA ARG A 335 14.59 -10.89 16.28
C ARG A 335 13.53 -9.78 16.13
N PRO A 336 13.54 -8.77 17.00
CA PRO A 336 12.56 -7.67 16.97
C PRO A 336 12.69 -6.78 15.73
N ASP A 337 13.79 -6.89 15.01
CA ASP A 337 14.10 -6.15 13.78
C ASP A 337 13.58 -6.81 12.49
N VAL A 338 12.89 -7.95 12.58
CA VAL A 338 12.22 -8.56 11.41
C VAL A 338 11.29 -7.53 10.75
N PRO A 339 11.40 -7.35 9.42
CA PRO A 339 10.62 -6.32 8.73
C PRO A 339 9.13 -6.66 8.70
N PHE A 340 8.30 -5.77 9.19
CA PHE A 340 6.85 -5.81 9.03
C PHE A 340 6.22 -4.43 9.24
N ALA A 341 4.97 -4.24 8.81
CA ALA A 341 4.24 -3.00 9.02
C ALA A 341 2.76 -3.21 9.31
N CYS A 342 1.96 -3.78 8.40
CA CYS A 342 0.51 -3.91 8.54
C CYS A 342 0.08 -5.15 9.34
N ALA A 343 0.87 -6.20 9.36
CA ALA A 343 0.58 -7.55 9.89
C ALA A 343 -0.74 -8.18 9.36
N GLY A 344 -1.35 -7.60 8.32
CA GLY A 344 -2.64 -8.01 7.74
C GLY A 344 -2.56 -8.46 6.27
N GLY A 345 -1.38 -8.79 5.76
CA GLY A 345 -1.22 -9.32 4.39
C GLY A 345 -1.30 -8.28 3.25
N VAL A 346 -1.39 -6.98 3.55
CA VAL A 346 -1.67 -5.94 2.54
C VAL A 346 -0.44 -5.14 2.08
N CYS A 347 0.64 -5.05 2.89
CA CYS A 347 1.75 -4.14 2.57
C CYS A 347 2.99 -4.84 1.98
N GLY A 348 3.08 -6.16 2.04
CA GLY A 348 4.23 -6.92 1.53
C GLY A 348 5.54 -6.72 2.31
N THR A 349 5.57 -5.91 3.39
CA THR A 349 6.81 -5.61 4.14
C THR A 349 7.43 -6.85 4.78
N CYS A 350 6.60 -7.80 5.22
CA CYS A 350 7.03 -9.06 5.86
C CYS A 350 7.28 -10.19 4.84
N ARG A 351 7.46 -9.87 3.57
CA ARG A 351 7.74 -10.85 2.52
C ARG A 351 9.06 -11.58 2.80
N ALA A 352 9.03 -12.88 2.69
CA ALA A 352 10.22 -13.74 2.74
C ALA A 352 10.07 -14.88 1.73
N ARG A 353 11.17 -15.49 1.35
CA ARG A 353 11.14 -16.67 0.48
C ARG A 353 11.11 -17.93 1.32
N LEU A 354 10.18 -18.84 1.06
CA LEU A 354 10.13 -20.17 1.66
C LEU A 354 11.21 -21.04 0.99
N ILE A 355 12.18 -21.48 1.78
CA ILE A 355 13.32 -22.30 1.32
C ILE A 355 13.06 -23.78 1.58
N GLU A 356 12.44 -24.12 2.71
CA GLU A 356 12.15 -25.50 3.11
C GLU A 356 10.84 -25.56 3.89
N GLY A 357 10.13 -26.68 3.76
CA GLY A 357 8.87 -26.93 4.43
C GLY A 357 7.66 -26.41 3.64
N SER A 358 6.51 -26.36 4.31
CA SER A 358 5.27 -25.82 3.78
C SER A 358 4.55 -24.94 4.79
N VAL A 359 3.80 -23.96 4.29
CA VAL A 359 3.02 -23.03 5.09
C VAL A 359 1.61 -22.88 4.53
N ALA A 360 0.63 -22.62 5.40
CA ALA A 360 -0.68 -22.12 5.00
C ALA A 360 -0.69 -20.61 5.17
N MET A 361 -0.94 -19.88 4.08
CA MET A 361 -1.08 -18.43 4.11
C MET A 361 -2.57 -18.08 4.12
N THR A 362 -3.03 -17.42 5.20
CA THR A 362 -4.46 -17.12 5.40
C THR A 362 -4.95 -16.02 4.48
N GLU A 363 -4.13 -14.97 4.28
CA GLU A 363 -4.48 -13.82 3.45
C GLU A 363 -3.27 -13.39 2.61
N ASN A 364 -3.54 -13.04 1.36
CA ASN A 364 -2.53 -12.47 0.47
C ASN A 364 -3.13 -11.40 -0.44
N TYR A 365 -2.84 -10.15 -0.12
CA TYR A 365 -3.23 -8.99 -0.93
C TYR A 365 -2.02 -8.26 -1.54
N ALA A 366 -0.79 -8.69 -1.19
CA ALA A 366 0.43 -7.97 -1.54
C ALA A 366 1.39 -8.72 -2.46
N LEU A 367 1.31 -10.06 -2.52
CA LEU A 367 2.18 -10.84 -3.41
C LEU A 367 1.48 -11.09 -4.74
N GLU A 368 2.23 -10.88 -5.80
CA GLU A 368 1.82 -11.19 -7.16
C GLU A 368 1.95 -12.70 -7.45
N PRO A 369 1.21 -13.27 -8.42
CA PRO A 369 1.27 -14.69 -8.75
C PRO A 369 2.67 -15.21 -9.04
N ASP A 370 3.49 -14.43 -9.76
CA ASP A 370 4.87 -14.80 -10.07
C ASP A 370 5.79 -14.84 -8.82
N GLU A 371 5.47 -14.05 -7.78
CA GLU A 371 6.15 -14.12 -6.51
C GLU A 371 5.77 -15.39 -5.74
N LEU A 372 4.47 -15.76 -5.75
CA LEU A 372 4.00 -17.02 -5.16
C LEU A 372 4.65 -18.23 -5.84
N GLU A 373 4.73 -18.25 -7.17
CA GLU A 373 5.39 -19.30 -7.94
C GLU A 373 6.89 -19.42 -7.61
N ARG A 374 7.54 -18.30 -7.29
CA ARG A 374 8.93 -18.25 -6.84
C ARG A 374 9.11 -18.60 -5.37
N GLY A 375 8.03 -18.96 -4.67
CA GLY A 375 8.04 -19.39 -3.28
C GLY A 375 8.06 -18.25 -2.27
N TYR A 376 7.66 -17.03 -2.64
CA TYR A 376 7.52 -15.96 -1.65
C TYR A 376 6.24 -16.12 -0.83
N VAL A 377 6.33 -15.76 0.45
CA VAL A 377 5.23 -15.81 1.41
C VAL A 377 5.19 -14.51 2.23
N LEU A 378 4.01 -14.17 2.73
CA LEU A 378 3.83 -13.11 3.73
C LEU A 378 3.91 -13.74 5.12
N THR A 379 5.02 -13.56 5.81
CA THR A 379 5.26 -14.24 7.10
C THR A 379 4.27 -13.86 8.19
N CYS A 380 3.60 -12.71 8.08
CA CYS A 380 2.53 -12.30 9.00
C CYS A 380 1.24 -13.13 8.82
N GLN A 381 1.06 -13.75 7.67
CA GLN A 381 -0.12 -14.53 7.30
C GLN A 381 0.18 -16.02 7.13
N SER A 382 1.46 -16.40 7.22
CA SER A 382 1.92 -17.77 6.98
C SER A 382 2.03 -18.55 8.29
N HIS A 383 1.37 -19.70 8.35
CA HIS A 383 1.37 -20.62 9.47
C HIS A 383 2.06 -21.92 9.06
N PRO A 384 2.99 -22.47 9.86
CA PRO A 384 3.68 -23.73 9.56
C PRO A 384 2.72 -24.88 9.34
N GLN A 385 3.03 -25.75 8.36
CA GLN A 385 2.30 -27.01 8.08
C GLN A 385 3.22 -28.24 8.16
N THR A 386 4.52 -28.02 8.34
CA THR A 386 5.54 -29.07 8.50
C THR A 386 6.37 -28.79 9.73
N ASP A 387 6.94 -29.85 10.35
CA ASP A 387 7.73 -29.77 11.58
C ASP A 387 8.91 -28.80 11.49
N ARG A 388 9.46 -28.62 10.29
CA ARG A 388 10.51 -27.66 10.00
C ARG A 388 10.11 -26.74 8.84
N VAL A 389 10.29 -25.45 9.04
CA VAL A 389 10.08 -24.40 8.03
C VAL A 389 11.29 -23.48 8.02
N VAL A 390 11.83 -23.20 6.82
CA VAL A 390 12.96 -22.28 6.62
C VAL A 390 12.52 -21.17 5.68
N VAL A 391 12.69 -19.92 6.11
CA VAL A 391 12.41 -18.73 5.29
C VAL A 391 13.62 -17.80 5.22
N ASP A 392 13.71 -17.05 4.13
CA ASP A 392 14.80 -16.10 3.90
C ASP A 392 14.21 -14.69 3.61
N TYR A 393 14.56 -13.71 4.47
CA TYR A 393 14.15 -12.31 4.32
C TYR A 393 15.16 -11.49 3.49
N ASP A 394 16.31 -12.06 3.15
CA ASP A 394 17.40 -11.34 2.46
C ASP A 394 17.28 -11.41 0.91
N VAL A 395 16.19 -11.96 0.36
CA VAL A 395 15.95 -12.22 -1.06
C VAL A 395 14.86 -11.36 -1.69
#